data_6ccfc260a0e569ff0d5cb371af4c3e96
#
_entry.id   6ccfc260a0e569ff0d5cb371af4c3e96
#
_cell.length_a   1.000
_cell.length_b   1.000
_cell.length_c   1.000
_cell.angle_alpha   90.00
_cell.angle_beta   90.00
_cell.angle_gamma   90.00
#
_symmetry.space_group_name_H-M   'P 1'
#
loop_
_entity.id
_entity.type
_entity.pdbx_description
1 polymer ?
#
loop_
_entity_poly.entity_id
_entity_poly.type
_entity_poly.pdbx_seq_one_letter_code
_entity_poly.pdbx_strand_id
1 'polypeptide(L)'
;FTQQFVVTDYAMGGDMEAMKDNPAVRWVFDHPEYEFTGIRYYGQYKPARLEVTPLLGPAEEIAPGESFTSCRAFEMLRDATDQERRGLAECRFWRMMAPWIQENPIFMHVRESSDQAVKQAIDQCAAVGFEMVIMTFGSGFQIENDSVSYLQRMKALNSYAADKGIAIGGYSLLASRGAKPKDAAISHHTGYPAKTREEGSRFGLSPCIASDWGSDYFKRLKNFFHTTGMNVFENDGSYPGDPCSSTVHSGHKGYLDSQWKQWNRISSFYQWCRAKGIYLNVPDWYFLMGSNKTPMGYVETNWSLPRSYQEIIERQNIYDGTWQKTPSMGFMFVPLTQYHGGGAAATIEPLNEHLDHYETRLRNLFGAGVQACYRGPRLYDTEQTRRLVAQWVSYRQTTSLLYRIDHGGGCKRARQRRGSPYFVARLYDSTENKDSGKRL
;
A
#
# COMPACT_ATOMS: atom_id res chain seq x y z
N PHE A 1 -14.22 -19.91 22.23
CA PHE A 1 -13.10 -19.50 21.37
C PHE A 1 -13.38 -18.13 20.84
N THR A 2 -12.68 -17.18 21.36
CA THR A 2 -12.70 -15.80 20.95
C THR A 2 -11.96 -15.67 19.63
N GLN A 3 -12.52 -14.95 18.74
CA GLN A 3 -12.12 -14.64 17.38
C GLN A 3 -10.61 -14.71 17.11
N GLN A 4 -10.22 -15.48 16.12
CA GLN A 4 -8.87 -15.51 15.59
C GLN A 4 -8.74 -14.53 14.44
N PHE A 5 -7.54 -13.99 14.29
CA PHE A 5 -7.17 -13.19 13.15
C PHE A 5 -6.13 -13.98 12.35
N VAL A 6 -6.44 -14.28 11.11
CA VAL A 6 -5.53 -15.00 10.21
C VAL A 6 -5.30 -14.17 8.97
N VAL A 7 -4.05 -14.06 8.59
CA VAL A 7 -3.65 -13.34 7.38
C VAL A 7 -2.56 -14.09 6.64
N THR A 8 -2.57 -14.01 5.32
CA THR A 8 -1.56 -14.60 4.45
C THR A 8 -0.84 -13.52 3.65
N ASP A 9 0.38 -13.77 3.27
CA ASP A 9 1.17 -12.88 2.43
C ASP A 9 0.98 -13.11 0.93
N TYR A 10 0.21 -14.10 0.54
CA TYR A 10 -0.21 -14.33 -0.83
C TYR A 10 -1.65 -13.86 -1.02
N ALA A 11 -1.87 -13.04 -2.02
CA ALA A 11 -3.19 -12.60 -2.42
C ALA A 11 -3.92 -13.75 -3.13
N MET A 12 -4.64 -14.51 -2.35
CA MET A 12 -5.18 -15.82 -2.66
C MET A 12 -6.34 -15.81 -3.65
N GLY A 13 -6.07 -15.42 -4.86
CA GLY A 13 -7.04 -15.70 -5.92
C GLY A 13 -7.95 -14.54 -6.28
N GLY A 14 -7.69 -14.01 -7.36
CA GLY A 14 -8.45 -13.44 -8.44
C GLY A 14 -9.46 -12.34 -8.16
N ASP A 15 -10.15 -12.34 -7.07
CA ASP A 15 -11.17 -11.33 -6.78
C ASP A 15 -10.83 -10.52 -5.51
N MET A 16 -10.92 -9.19 -5.63
CA MET A 16 -10.73 -8.29 -4.48
C MET A 16 -11.75 -8.51 -3.37
N GLU A 17 -12.95 -8.97 -3.71
CA GLU A 17 -13.98 -9.29 -2.73
C GLU A 17 -13.64 -10.57 -1.94
N ALA A 18 -12.99 -11.52 -2.60
CA ALA A 18 -12.51 -12.74 -1.94
C ALA A 18 -11.44 -12.47 -0.89
N MET A 19 -10.69 -11.37 -1.00
CA MET A 19 -9.71 -10.98 0.00
C MET A 19 -10.33 -10.51 1.31
N LYS A 20 -11.54 -9.98 1.26
CA LYS A 20 -12.24 -9.46 2.44
C LYS A 20 -12.55 -10.53 3.46
N ASP A 21 -12.95 -11.71 3.01
CA ASP A 21 -13.33 -12.85 3.85
C ASP A 21 -12.29 -13.99 3.78
N ASN A 22 -11.22 -13.82 3.00
CA ASN A 22 -10.15 -14.77 2.75
C ASN A 22 -10.63 -16.24 2.61
N PRO A 23 -11.33 -16.61 1.53
CA PRO A 23 -11.94 -17.94 1.37
C PRO A 23 -10.91 -19.07 1.34
N ALA A 24 -9.64 -18.74 1.17
CA ALA A 24 -8.54 -19.67 1.21
C ALA A 24 -8.13 -20.08 2.64
N VAL A 25 -8.68 -19.44 3.67
CA VAL A 25 -8.41 -19.73 5.08
C VAL A 25 -9.69 -20.22 5.75
N ARG A 26 -9.69 -21.46 6.20
CA ARG A 26 -10.85 -22.06 6.85
C ARG A 26 -10.48 -22.97 8.01
N TRP A 27 -11.37 -23.07 8.96
CA TRP A 27 -11.32 -24.09 9.99
C TRP A 27 -12.08 -25.33 9.53
N VAL A 28 -11.42 -26.48 9.58
CA VAL A 28 -12.01 -27.77 9.24
C VAL A 28 -12.15 -28.59 10.51
N PHE A 29 -13.38 -29.01 10.76
CA PHE A 29 -13.71 -29.91 11.84
C PHE A 29 -14.03 -31.29 11.26
N ASP A 30 -13.71 -32.34 11.99
CA ASP A 30 -14.05 -33.71 11.58
C ASP A 30 -13.41 -34.20 10.27
N HIS A 31 -12.21 -33.70 9.94
CA HIS A 31 -11.53 -34.11 8.73
C HIS A 31 -11.26 -35.62 8.72
N PRO A 32 -11.61 -36.35 7.64
CA PRO A 32 -11.48 -37.82 7.59
C PRO A 32 -10.04 -38.33 7.72
N GLU A 33 -9.05 -37.53 7.32
CA GLU A 33 -7.62 -37.84 7.44
C GLU A 33 -7.08 -37.61 8.86
N TYR A 34 -7.89 -37.07 9.74
CA TYR A 34 -7.48 -36.76 11.10
C TYR A 34 -7.69 -37.99 11.99
N GLU A 35 -6.69 -38.82 12.10
CA GLU A 35 -6.72 -39.91 13.07
C GLU A 35 -6.60 -39.37 14.50
N PHE A 36 -7.65 -39.56 15.27
CA PHE A 36 -7.65 -39.19 16.67
C PHE A 36 -6.84 -40.19 17.49
N THR A 37 -5.68 -39.78 17.95
CA THR A 37 -4.81 -40.58 18.81
C THR A 37 -5.01 -40.30 20.31
N GLY A 38 -5.98 -39.46 20.68
CA GLY A 38 -6.24 -39.06 22.05
C GLY A 38 -7.08 -40.05 22.86
N ILE A 39 -6.99 -39.93 24.18
CA ILE A 39 -7.74 -40.74 25.14
C ILE A 39 -9.24 -40.47 24.99
N ARG A 40 -10.00 -41.48 24.68
CA ARG A 40 -11.47 -41.47 24.59
C ARG A 40 -12.13 -41.30 25.99
N TYR A 41 -11.85 -40.19 26.63
CA TYR A 41 -12.51 -39.84 27.88
C TYR A 41 -13.43 -38.65 27.67
N TYR A 42 -14.71 -38.80 27.94
CA TYR A 42 -15.72 -37.73 27.96
C TYR A 42 -16.00 -36.99 26.63
N GLY A 43 -16.53 -37.71 25.71
CA GLY A 43 -17.01 -37.11 24.45
C GLY A 43 -15.93 -37.06 23.38
N GLN A 44 -16.37 -37.02 22.17
CA GLN A 44 -15.49 -37.00 21.00
C GLN A 44 -14.98 -35.57 20.77
N TYR A 45 -13.89 -35.20 21.41
CA TYR A 45 -13.19 -33.97 21.02
C TYR A 45 -12.46 -34.25 19.72
N LYS A 46 -13.00 -33.73 18.65
CA LYS A 46 -12.32 -33.75 17.35
C LYS A 46 -11.46 -32.52 17.22
N PRO A 47 -10.19 -32.65 16.85
CA PRO A 47 -9.33 -31.51 16.67
C PRO A 47 -9.80 -30.66 15.48
N ALA A 48 -9.64 -29.35 15.59
CA ALA A 48 -9.84 -28.43 14.48
C ALA A 48 -8.53 -28.26 13.74
N ARG A 49 -8.60 -28.25 12.42
CA ARG A 49 -7.47 -27.95 11.53
C ARG A 49 -7.67 -26.60 10.87
N LEU A 50 -6.65 -25.72 10.95
CA LEU A 50 -6.60 -24.52 10.13
C LEU A 50 -6.02 -24.90 8.76
N GLU A 51 -6.81 -24.73 7.73
CA GLU A 51 -6.38 -24.89 6.35
C GLU A 51 -6.15 -23.54 5.69
N VAL A 52 -4.98 -23.40 5.05
CA VAL A 52 -4.65 -22.27 4.21
C VAL A 52 -4.37 -22.82 2.81
N THR A 53 -5.38 -22.73 1.96
CA THR A 53 -5.34 -23.31 0.61
C THR A 53 -5.59 -22.24 -0.41
N PRO A 54 -4.59 -21.82 -1.20
CA PRO A 54 -4.81 -20.90 -2.30
C PRO A 54 -5.89 -21.38 -3.25
N LEU A 55 -6.75 -20.48 -3.71
CA LEU A 55 -7.76 -20.80 -4.74
C LEU A 55 -7.10 -21.17 -6.06
N LEU A 56 -5.92 -20.61 -6.33
CA LEU A 56 -5.16 -20.87 -7.53
C LEU A 56 -3.66 -20.81 -7.23
N GLY A 57 -2.94 -21.83 -7.64
CA GLY A 57 -1.51 -21.97 -7.41
C GLY A 57 -1.14 -22.62 -6.07
N PRO A 58 0.14 -22.73 -5.75
CA PRO A 58 1.28 -22.33 -6.59
C PRO A 58 1.51 -23.21 -7.82
N ALA A 59 1.07 -24.49 -7.80
CA ALA A 59 1.25 -25.47 -8.88
C ALA A 59 2.71 -25.56 -9.40
N GLU A 60 3.67 -25.49 -8.47
CA GLU A 60 5.09 -25.57 -8.77
C GLU A 60 5.53 -27.03 -8.95
N GLU A 61 6.30 -27.28 -9.98
CA GLU A 61 7.03 -28.54 -10.15
C GLU A 61 8.38 -28.42 -9.44
N ILE A 62 8.63 -29.29 -8.49
CA ILE A 62 9.86 -29.31 -7.69
C ILE A 62 10.69 -30.49 -8.16
N ALA A 63 11.86 -30.22 -8.76
CA ALA A 63 12.78 -31.28 -9.15
C ALA A 63 13.46 -31.91 -7.93
N PRO A 64 13.94 -33.16 -8.04
CA PRO A 64 14.70 -33.78 -6.97
C PRO A 64 15.89 -32.93 -6.51
N GLY A 65 15.96 -32.65 -5.21
CA GLY A 65 17.01 -31.81 -4.63
C GLY A 65 16.70 -30.31 -4.61
N GLU A 66 15.61 -29.87 -5.22
CA GLU A 66 15.14 -28.48 -5.15
C GLU A 66 14.25 -28.26 -3.94
N SER A 67 14.10 -26.99 -3.53
CA SER A 67 13.21 -26.59 -2.45
C SER A 67 12.17 -25.58 -2.95
N PHE A 68 11.00 -25.61 -2.34
CA PHE A 68 9.92 -24.69 -2.58
C PHE A 68 9.60 -23.90 -1.30
N THR A 69 9.47 -22.58 -1.42
CA THR A 69 9.01 -21.73 -0.32
C THR A 69 7.56 -21.36 -0.58
N SER A 70 6.66 -21.85 0.25
CA SER A 70 5.23 -21.53 0.17
C SER A 70 4.95 -20.08 0.60
N CYS A 71 3.72 -19.64 0.38
CA CYS A 71 3.20 -18.46 1.09
C CYS A 71 3.24 -18.69 2.60
N ARG A 72 3.27 -17.57 3.34
CA ARG A 72 3.25 -17.56 4.80
C ARG A 72 1.83 -17.28 5.28
N ALA A 73 1.43 -17.97 6.33
CA ALA A 73 0.21 -17.70 7.06
C ALA A 73 0.58 -17.25 8.48
N PHE A 74 -0.14 -16.26 8.97
CA PHE A 74 0.04 -15.72 10.31
C PHE A 74 -1.26 -15.82 11.07
N GLU A 75 -1.18 -16.33 12.27
CA GLU A 75 -2.31 -16.46 13.18
C GLU A 75 -2.06 -15.61 14.42
N MET A 76 -3.06 -14.85 14.81
CA MET A 76 -3.07 -14.13 16.08
C MET A 76 -4.30 -14.52 16.89
N LEU A 77 -4.08 -15.05 18.08
CA LEU A 77 -5.14 -15.31 19.04
C LEU A 77 -5.53 -14.00 19.74
N ARG A 78 -6.81 -13.71 19.73
CA ARG A 78 -7.35 -12.56 20.45
C ARG A 78 -7.69 -12.96 21.89
N ASP A 79 -7.20 -12.19 22.83
CA ASP A 79 -7.37 -12.42 24.26
C ASP A 79 -8.57 -11.68 24.87
N ALA A 80 -9.31 -10.92 24.05
CA ALA A 80 -10.45 -10.11 24.48
C ALA A 80 -11.55 -10.04 23.42
N THR A 81 -12.77 -9.84 23.88
CA THR A 81 -13.93 -9.52 23.04
C THR A 81 -14.09 -8.01 22.81
N ASP A 82 -13.39 -7.20 23.62
CA ASP A 82 -13.38 -5.75 23.50
C ASP A 82 -12.79 -5.32 22.16
N GLN A 83 -13.51 -4.44 21.44
CA GLN A 83 -13.17 -4.02 20.08
C GLN A 83 -11.87 -3.19 20.04
N GLU A 84 -11.69 -2.31 21.00
CA GLU A 84 -10.51 -1.44 21.06
C GLU A 84 -9.26 -2.27 21.33
N ARG A 85 -9.33 -3.17 22.30
CA ARG A 85 -8.23 -4.07 22.63
C ARG A 85 -7.84 -4.97 21.44
N ARG A 86 -8.83 -5.47 20.70
CA ARG A 86 -8.59 -6.24 19.47
C ARG A 86 -7.92 -5.40 18.39
N GLY A 87 -8.43 -4.19 18.14
CA GLY A 87 -7.85 -3.27 17.15
C GLY A 87 -6.40 -2.89 17.49
N LEU A 88 -6.12 -2.61 18.76
CA LEU A 88 -4.75 -2.32 19.20
C LEU A 88 -3.81 -3.54 19.02
N ALA A 89 -4.30 -4.75 19.27
CA ALA A 89 -3.53 -5.98 19.04
C ALA A 89 -3.23 -6.18 17.56
N GLU A 90 -4.19 -5.93 16.66
CA GLU A 90 -3.99 -5.98 15.22
C GLU A 90 -3.00 -4.92 14.74
N CYS A 91 -3.11 -3.68 15.20
CA CYS A 91 -2.16 -2.62 14.88
C CYS A 91 -0.72 -2.98 15.34
N ARG A 92 -0.59 -3.63 16.49
CA ARG A 92 0.71 -4.14 16.99
C ARG A 92 1.24 -5.24 16.10
N PHE A 93 0.39 -6.20 15.73
CA PHE A 93 0.73 -7.28 14.81
C PHE A 93 1.30 -6.73 13.50
N TRP A 94 0.60 -5.81 12.86
CA TRP A 94 1.05 -5.21 11.59
C TRP A 94 2.39 -4.50 11.72
N ARG A 95 2.60 -3.75 12.81
CA ARG A 95 3.88 -3.07 13.06
C ARG A 95 5.04 -4.04 13.26
N MET A 96 4.79 -5.18 13.87
CA MET A 96 5.80 -6.23 14.04
C MET A 96 6.14 -6.91 12.71
N MET A 97 5.11 -7.21 11.91
CA MET A 97 5.28 -7.95 10.66
C MET A 97 5.86 -7.09 9.53
N ALA A 98 5.52 -5.82 9.50
CA ALA A 98 5.91 -4.89 8.45
C ALA A 98 6.32 -3.52 9.04
N PRO A 99 7.53 -3.39 9.60
CA PRO A 99 7.97 -2.17 10.28
C PRO A 99 7.91 -0.90 9.43
N TRP A 100 8.04 -1.01 8.12
CA TRP A 100 7.94 0.12 7.18
C TRP A 100 6.55 0.76 7.12
N ILE A 101 5.50 0.12 7.60
CA ILE A 101 4.17 0.74 7.69
C ILE A 101 4.13 1.93 8.66
N GLN A 102 5.13 2.09 9.51
CA GLN A 102 5.29 3.24 10.38
C GLN A 102 5.87 4.44 9.65
N GLU A 103 6.38 4.25 8.44
CA GLU A 103 6.74 5.32 7.54
C GLU A 103 5.45 5.92 7.00
N ASN A 104 5.03 7.03 7.54
CA ASN A 104 3.80 7.70 7.15
C ASN A 104 4.13 9.17 6.83
N PRO A 105 4.77 9.42 5.68
CA PRO A 105 5.13 10.77 5.27
C PRO A 105 3.88 11.59 4.97
N ILE A 106 3.96 12.89 5.19
CA ILE A 106 2.94 13.84 4.78
C ILE A 106 3.18 14.16 3.31
N PHE A 107 2.21 13.86 2.44
CA PHE A 107 2.43 13.98 1.01
C PHE A 107 1.29 14.67 0.25
N MET A 108 1.65 15.22 -0.90
CA MET A 108 0.76 15.86 -1.85
C MET A 108 0.68 15.05 -3.14
N HIS A 109 -0.54 14.87 -3.65
CA HIS A 109 -0.77 14.38 -5.00
C HIS A 109 -0.96 15.55 -5.96
N VAL A 110 -0.04 15.68 -6.92
CA VAL A 110 -0.15 16.66 -7.99
C VAL A 110 -0.68 16.00 -9.27
N ARG A 111 -1.65 16.67 -9.92
CA ARG A 111 -2.36 16.15 -11.09
C ARG A 111 -1.84 16.63 -12.43
N GLU A 112 -0.75 17.34 -12.41
CA GLU A 112 -0.08 17.82 -13.59
C GLU A 112 1.41 17.54 -13.47
N SER A 113 2.01 16.99 -14.52
CA SER A 113 3.43 16.63 -14.54
C SER A 113 4.29 17.63 -15.30
N SER A 114 3.78 18.85 -15.59
CA SER A 114 4.63 19.93 -16.12
C SER A 114 5.68 20.36 -15.10
N ASP A 115 6.82 20.83 -15.57
CA ASP A 115 7.90 21.28 -14.68
C ASP A 115 7.45 22.39 -13.74
N GLN A 116 6.62 23.29 -14.23
CA GLN A 116 6.09 24.40 -13.45
C GLN A 116 5.20 23.89 -12.30
N ALA A 117 4.23 23.03 -12.60
CA ALA A 117 3.30 22.51 -11.59
C ALA A 117 4.02 21.65 -10.55
N VAL A 118 4.95 20.80 -10.98
CA VAL A 118 5.71 19.93 -10.07
C VAL A 118 6.64 20.76 -9.18
N LYS A 119 7.36 21.75 -9.71
CA LYS A 119 8.21 22.64 -8.91
C LYS A 119 7.40 23.45 -7.92
N GLN A 120 6.23 23.98 -8.33
CA GLN A 120 5.32 24.69 -7.42
C GLN A 120 4.86 23.79 -6.28
N ALA A 121 4.49 22.54 -6.56
CA ALA A 121 4.10 21.58 -5.53
C ALA A 121 5.25 21.29 -4.56
N ILE A 122 6.47 21.09 -5.07
CA ILE A 122 7.67 20.89 -4.26
C ILE A 122 7.93 22.10 -3.37
N ASP A 123 7.85 23.32 -3.90
CA ASP A 123 8.07 24.55 -3.15
C ASP A 123 7.04 24.74 -2.03
N GLN A 124 5.78 24.46 -2.33
CA GLN A 124 4.72 24.53 -1.34
C GLN A 124 4.86 23.46 -0.26
N CYS A 125 5.19 22.23 -0.64
CA CYS A 125 5.46 21.15 0.30
C CYS A 125 6.60 21.54 1.26
N ALA A 126 7.72 22.03 0.72
CA ALA A 126 8.86 22.46 1.52
C ALA A 126 8.51 23.61 2.47
N ALA A 127 7.70 24.57 2.00
CA ALA A 127 7.32 25.75 2.79
C ALA A 127 6.42 25.44 3.99
N VAL A 128 5.66 24.33 3.96
CA VAL A 128 4.73 23.94 5.02
C VAL A 128 5.15 22.67 5.76
N GLY A 129 6.27 22.06 5.37
CA GLY A 129 6.81 20.86 6.03
C GLY A 129 6.20 19.53 5.56
N PHE A 130 5.58 19.49 4.39
CA PHE A 130 5.27 18.23 3.70
C PHE A 130 6.56 17.55 3.28
N GLU A 131 6.53 16.23 3.15
CA GLU A 131 7.73 15.40 2.99
C GLU A 131 7.84 14.80 1.59
N MET A 132 6.74 14.78 0.82
CA MET A 132 6.69 14.02 -0.43
C MET A 132 5.72 14.61 -1.45
N VAL A 133 6.07 14.49 -2.73
CA VAL A 133 5.19 14.81 -3.87
C VAL A 133 5.03 13.57 -4.74
N ILE A 134 3.80 13.22 -5.07
CA ILE A 134 3.46 12.13 -5.99
C ILE A 134 2.75 12.70 -7.21
N MET A 135 3.32 12.52 -8.39
CA MET A 135 2.64 12.76 -9.66
C MET A 135 1.64 11.62 -9.88
N THR A 136 0.38 11.88 -9.52
CA THR A 136 -0.64 10.85 -9.40
C THR A 136 -1.33 10.52 -10.72
N PHE A 137 -2.32 9.64 -10.65
CA PHE A 137 -3.17 9.26 -11.79
C PHE A 137 -3.74 10.49 -12.51
N GLY A 138 -3.64 10.49 -13.84
CA GLY A 138 -4.13 11.59 -14.68
C GLY A 138 -3.22 12.81 -14.74
N SER A 139 -2.03 12.77 -14.13
CA SER A 139 -1.05 13.88 -14.18
C SER A 139 -0.29 13.98 -15.51
N GLY A 140 -0.33 12.95 -16.35
CA GLY A 140 0.52 12.83 -17.53
C GLY A 140 1.92 12.28 -17.24
N PHE A 141 2.20 11.89 -15.99
CA PHE A 141 3.43 11.18 -15.64
C PHE A 141 3.51 9.81 -16.31
N GLN A 142 4.65 9.47 -16.88
CA GLN A 142 4.85 8.25 -17.66
C GLN A 142 6.13 7.52 -17.20
N ILE A 143 6.04 6.77 -16.12
CA ILE A 143 7.20 6.06 -15.55
C ILE A 143 7.83 5.04 -16.52
N GLU A 144 7.09 4.61 -17.52
CA GLU A 144 7.53 3.64 -18.53
C GLU A 144 8.19 4.30 -19.76
N ASN A 145 8.25 5.64 -19.78
CA ASN A 145 8.91 6.37 -20.85
C ASN A 145 10.42 6.36 -20.65
N ASP A 146 11.11 5.64 -21.51
CA ASP A 146 12.56 5.44 -21.48
C ASP A 146 13.34 6.37 -22.43
N SER A 147 12.68 7.36 -23.04
CA SER A 147 13.36 8.35 -23.86
C SER A 147 14.35 9.17 -23.03
N VAL A 148 15.52 9.40 -23.61
CA VAL A 148 16.63 10.12 -22.93
C VAL A 148 16.19 11.47 -22.42
N SER A 149 15.43 12.23 -23.23
CA SER A 149 14.94 13.56 -22.86
C SER A 149 13.98 13.51 -21.66
N TYR A 150 13.09 12.52 -21.61
CA TYR A 150 12.16 12.36 -20.51
C TYR A 150 12.89 11.98 -19.22
N LEU A 151 13.81 11.03 -19.28
CA LEU A 151 14.60 10.60 -18.13
C LEU A 151 15.47 11.74 -17.58
N GLN A 152 16.09 12.55 -18.46
CA GLN A 152 16.85 13.74 -18.05
C GLN A 152 15.96 14.78 -17.36
N ARG A 153 14.77 15.02 -17.90
CA ARG A 153 13.77 15.92 -17.30
C ARG A 153 13.35 15.43 -15.89
N MET A 154 13.04 14.16 -15.75
CA MET A 154 12.66 13.57 -14.46
C MET A 154 13.81 13.62 -13.46
N LYS A 155 15.04 13.40 -13.92
CA LYS A 155 16.25 13.54 -13.09
C LYS A 155 16.42 14.99 -12.59
N ALA A 156 16.20 15.97 -13.43
CA ALA A 156 16.28 17.37 -13.04
C ALA A 156 15.22 17.75 -11.99
N LEU A 157 13.99 17.25 -12.15
CA LEU A 157 12.93 17.43 -11.15
C LEU A 157 13.26 16.74 -9.82
N ASN A 158 13.85 15.54 -9.87
CA ASN A 158 14.31 14.85 -8.67
C ASN A 158 15.41 15.63 -7.93
N SER A 159 16.40 16.18 -8.66
CA SER A 159 17.44 17.00 -8.06
C SER A 159 16.85 18.24 -7.39
N TYR A 160 15.93 18.94 -8.06
CA TYR A 160 15.23 20.10 -7.50
C TYR A 160 14.44 19.76 -6.20
N ALA A 161 13.79 18.60 -6.17
CA ALA A 161 13.08 18.12 -4.98
C ALA A 161 14.06 17.77 -3.84
N ALA A 162 15.13 17.06 -4.19
CA ALA A 162 16.15 16.64 -3.22
C ALA A 162 16.85 17.83 -2.53
N ASP A 163 17.14 18.90 -3.28
CA ASP A 163 17.71 20.14 -2.74
C ASP A 163 16.80 20.79 -1.68
N LYS A 164 15.50 20.52 -1.74
CA LYS A 164 14.48 21.00 -0.79
C LYS A 164 14.09 19.95 0.27
N GLY A 165 14.71 18.77 0.24
CA GLY A 165 14.41 17.68 1.17
C GLY A 165 13.06 17.00 0.89
N ILE A 166 12.51 17.10 -0.30
CA ILE A 166 11.25 16.53 -0.72
C ILE A 166 11.49 15.24 -1.50
N ALA A 167 10.85 14.14 -1.09
CA ALA A 167 10.81 12.91 -1.87
C ALA A 167 9.84 13.06 -3.05
N ILE A 168 10.17 12.49 -4.21
CA ILE A 168 9.35 12.63 -5.40
C ILE A 168 9.28 11.34 -6.20
N GLY A 169 8.14 11.13 -6.82
CA GLY A 169 7.90 10.04 -7.76
C GLY A 169 6.51 10.09 -8.34
N GLY A 170 6.00 8.95 -8.76
CA GLY A 170 4.71 8.98 -9.41
C GLY A 170 4.03 7.63 -9.56
N TYR A 171 2.89 7.72 -10.22
CA TYR A 171 1.89 6.70 -10.34
C TYR A 171 2.10 5.81 -11.56
N SER A 172 1.81 4.54 -11.42
CA SER A 172 1.65 3.59 -12.51
C SER A 172 0.43 2.71 -12.30
N LEU A 173 -0.14 2.24 -13.40
CA LEU A 173 -1.13 1.16 -13.41
C LEU A 173 -0.43 -0.14 -13.76
N LEU A 174 -0.63 -1.19 -12.99
CA LEU A 174 -0.08 -2.51 -13.30
C LEU A 174 -1.10 -3.37 -14.06
N ALA A 175 -1.94 -4.08 -13.34
CA ALA A 175 -2.88 -5.03 -13.95
C ALA A 175 -4.19 -4.37 -14.44
N SER A 176 -4.52 -3.18 -13.97
CA SER A 176 -5.76 -2.48 -14.30
C SER A 176 -5.65 -1.57 -15.54
N ARG A 177 -4.95 -2.02 -16.55
CA ARG A 177 -4.78 -1.31 -17.83
C ARG A 177 -5.09 -2.20 -19.01
N GLY A 178 -5.40 -1.59 -20.17
CA GLY A 178 -5.52 -2.32 -21.41
C GLY A 178 -4.17 -2.90 -21.88
N ALA A 179 -4.22 -4.12 -22.39
CA ALA A 179 -3.06 -4.81 -22.97
C ALA A 179 -3.32 -5.14 -24.45
N LYS A 180 -2.24 -5.39 -25.20
CA LYS A 180 -2.36 -6.00 -26.51
C LYS A 180 -2.84 -7.46 -26.34
N PRO A 181 -3.62 -8.03 -27.28
CA PRO A 181 -4.13 -9.39 -27.14
C PRO A 181 -3.07 -10.45 -26.85
N LYS A 182 -1.88 -10.31 -27.42
CA LYS A 182 -0.74 -11.25 -27.21
C LYS A 182 -0.18 -11.21 -25.80
N ASP A 183 -0.36 -10.11 -25.08
CA ASP A 183 0.19 -9.87 -23.74
C ASP A 183 -0.91 -9.97 -22.67
N ALA A 184 -2.16 -10.09 -23.08
CA ALA A 184 -3.32 -10.13 -22.18
C ALA A 184 -3.46 -11.49 -21.49
N ALA A 185 -4.08 -11.50 -20.32
CA ALA A 185 -4.47 -12.73 -19.66
C ALA A 185 -5.49 -13.50 -20.52
N ILE A 186 -5.26 -14.80 -20.67
CA ILE A 186 -6.12 -15.70 -21.46
C ILE A 186 -7.15 -16.35 -20.56
N SER A 187 -8.42 -16.23 -20.90
CA SER A 187 -9.51 -16.83 -20.17
C SER A 187 -9.42 -18.36 -20.18
N HIS A 188 -9.60 -18.96 -19.02
CA HIS A 188 -9.72 -20.42 -18.89
C HIS A 188 -11.01 -20.96 -19.53
N HIS A 189 -12.05 -20.14 -19.60
CA HIS A 189 -13.35 -20.55 -20.13
C HIS A 189 -13.43 -20.48 -21.65
N THR A 190 -12.80 -19.47 -22.25
CA THR A 190 -12.93 -19.21 -23.70
C THR A 190 -11.67 -19.56 -24.49
N GLY A 191 -10.50 -19.63 -23.85
CA GLY A 191 -9.21 -19.79 -24.53
C GLY A 191 -8.74 -18.54 -25.29
N TYR A 192 -9.42 -17.41 -25.12
CA TYR A 192 -9.11 -16.12 -25.74
C TYR A 192 -8.75 -15.07 -24.68
N PRO A 193 -8.16 -13.92 -25.08
CA PRO A 193 -7.93 -12.82 -24.15
C PRO A 193 -9.19 -12.43 -23.38
N ALA A 194 -9.14 -12.51 -22.07
CA ALA A 194 -10.28 -12.23 -21.20
C ALA A 194 -10.67 -10.76 -21.27
N LYS A 195 -11.98 -10.47 -21.46
CA LYS A 195 -12.54 -9.13 -21.62
C LYS A 195 -13.57 -8.78 -20.56
N THR A 196 -14.19 -9.78 -19.97
CA THR A 196 -15.27 -9.62 -18.99
C THR A 196 -14.96 -10.37 -17.70
N ARG A 197 -15.74 -10.09 -16.67
CA ARG A 197 -15.63 -10.78 -15.37
C ARG A 197 -15.92 -12.26 -15.48
N GLU A 198 -16.91 -12.63 -16.28
CA GLU A 198 -17.27 -14.02 -16.54
C GLU A 198 -16.14 -14.78 -17.25
N GLU A 199 -15.34 -14.09 -18.02
CA GLU A 199 -14.15 -14.63 -18.69
C GLU A 199 -12.90 -14.63 -17.77
N GLY A 200 -13.03 -14.15 -16.56
CA GLY A 200 -11.95 -14.11 -15.57
C GLY A 200 -11.14 -12.83 -15.56
N SER A 201 -11.56 -11.77 -16.27
CA SER A 201 -10.91 -10.46 -16.23
C SER A 201 -11.72 -9.45 -15.45
N ARG A 202 -11.04 -8.76 -14.54
CA ARG A 202 -11.64 -7.69 -13.75
C ARG A 202 -11.70 -6.36 -14.49
N PHE A 203 -10.70 -6.05 -15.29
CA PHE A 203 -10.48 -4.74 -15.91
C PHE A 203 -10.47 -4.78 -17.44
N GLY A 204 -11.02 -5.83 -18.05
CA GLY A 204 -10.94 -6.04 -19.48
C GLY A 204 -9.61 -6.67 -19.91
N LEU A 205 -9.09 -6.31 -21.07
CA LEU A 205 -7.83 -6.88 -21.61
C LEU A 205 -6.62 -6.52 -20.73
N SER A 206 -6.59 -7.05 -19.51
CA SER A 206 -5.48 -6.82 -18.56
C SER A 206 -4.22 -7.57 -18.98
N PRO A 207 -3.02 -7.00 -18.80
CA PRO A 207 -1.79 -7.70 -19.11
C PRO A 207 -1.56 -8.86 -18.15
N CYS A 208 -1.10 -9.99 -18.69
CA CYS A 208 -0.52 -11.04 -17.85
C CYS A 208 0.86 -10.60 -17.37
N ILE A 209 1.00 -10.38 -16.07
CA ILE A 209 2.27 -9.90 -15.47
C ILE A 209 3.39 -10.93 -15.60
N ALA A 210 3.03 -12.21 -15.79
CA ALA A 210 3.98 -13.28 -16.04
C ALA A 210 4.32 -13.49 -17.53
N SER A 211 3.86 -12.60 -18.43
CA SER A 211 4.29 -12.55 -19.84
C SER A 211 5.57 -11.73 -20.03
N ASP A 212 6.03 -11.67 -21.28
CA ASP A 212 7.17 -10.81 -21.67
C ASP A 212 6.87 -9.34 -21.40
N TRP A 213 5.61 -8.92 -21.56
CA TRP A 213 5.18 -7.57 -21.21
C TRP A 213 5.53 -7.23 -19.75
N GLY A 214 5.25 -8.13 -18.79
CA GLY A 214 5.58 -7.88 -17.38
C GLY A 214 7.09 -7.80 -17.14
N SER A 215 7.87 -8.59 -17.85
CA SER A 215 9.34 -8.52 -17.79
C SER A 215 9.87 -7.19 -18.30
N ASP A 216 9.35 -6.70 -19.43
CA ASP A 216 9.72 -5.40 -20.00
C ASP A 216 9.25 -4.24 -19.11
N TYR A 217 8.04 -4.34 -18.57
CA TYR A 217 7.48 -3.35 -17.65
C TYR A 217 8.42 -3.12 -16.45
N PHE A 218 8.75 -4.17 -15.70
CA PHE A 218 9.62 -4.04 -14.53
C PHE A 218 11.06 -3.64 -14.89
N LYS A 219 11.55 -4.02 -16.05
CA LYS A 219 12.86 -3.56 -16.55
C LYS A 219 12.87 -2.05 -16.77
N ARG A 220 11.81 -1.51 -17.40
CA ARG A 220 11.66 -0.06 -17.63
C ARG A 220 11.54 0.71 -16.30
N LEU A 221 10.75 0.20 -15.35
CA LEU A 221 10.64 0.82 -14.04
C LEU A 221 11.98 0.86 -13.30
N LYS A 222 12.71 -0.25 -13.30
CA LYS A 222 14.05 -0.31 -12.69
C LYS A 222 15.02 0.69 -13.34
N ASN A 223 15.01 0.78 -14.67
CA ASN A 223 15.81 1.74 -15.42
C ASN A 223 15.42 3.19 -15.07
N PHE A 224 14.12 3.47 -14.99
CA PHE A 224 13.60 4.79 -14.61
C PHE A 224 14.14 5.21 -13.24
N PHE A 225 13.95 4.40 -12.21
CA PHE A 225 14.43 4.73 -10.87
C PHE A 225 15.96 4.85 -10.79
N HIS A 226 16.67 3.97 -11.48
CA HIS A 226 18.13 4.04 -11.53
C HIS A 226 18.65 5.31 -12.20
N THR A 227 18.02 5.73 -13.31
CA THR A 227 18.49 6.86 -14.11
C THR A 227 18.08 8.21 -13.50
N THR A 228 16.85 8.29 -12.98
CA THR A 228 16.30 9.55 -12.47
C THR A 228 16.63 9.80 -11.00
N GLY A 229 16.91 8.75 -10.23
CA GLY A 229 17.07 8.83 -8.78
C GLY A 229 15.77 9.11 -8.03
N MET A 230 14.62 9.16 -8.71
CA MET A 230 13.33 9.28 -8.04
C MET A 230 13.11 8.11 -7.08
N ASN A 231 12.29 8.33 -6.06
CA ASN A 231 12.35 7.53 -4.86
C ASN A 231 10.98 7.24 -4.24
N VAL A 232 9.92 7.51 -5.00
CA VAL A 232 8.55 7.23 -4.62
C VAL A 232 7.85 6.48 -5.76
N PHE A 233 7.19 5.39 -5.43
CA PHE A 233 6.40 4.62 -6.36
C PHE A 233 4.98 4.45 -5.84
N GLU A 234 4.02 4.97 -6.60
CA GLU A 234 2.61 4.70 -6.40
C GLU A 234 2.14 3.74 -7.48
N ASN A 235 1.55 2.62 -7.07
CA ASN A 235 1.00 1.64 -8.00
C ASN A 235 -0.41 1.25 -7.59
N ASP A 236 -1.31 1.36 -8.53
CA ASP A 236 -2.70 0.96 -8.39
C ASP A 236 -2.96 -0.27 -9.25
N GLY A 237 -3.97 -1.06 -8.87
CA GLY A 237 -4.24 -2.31 -9.55
C GLY A 237 -3.10 -3.34 -9.41
N SER A 238 -2.30 -3.24 -8.35
CA SER A 238 -1.24 -4.19 -8.00
C SER A 238 -1.83 -5.44 -7.34
N TYR A 239 -2.89 -5.94 -7.90
CA TYR A 239 -3.50 -7.22 -7.55
C TYR A 239 -2.58 -8.35 -8.04
N PRO A 240 -2.84 -9.60 -7.67
CA PRO A 240 -2.01 -10.72 -8.13
C PRO A 240 -2.01 -10.91 -9.65
N GLY A 241 -2.79 -10.13 -10.38
CA GLY A 241 -3.04 -10.28 -11.80
C GLY A 241 -4.22 -11.21 -12.09
N ASP A 242 -4.81 -11.07 -13.27
CA ASP A 242 -5.88 -11.97 -13.70
C ASP A 242 -5.33 -13.38 -13.96
N PRO A 243 -6.05 -14.46 -13.59
CA PRO A 243 -5.66 -15.81 -13.95
C PRO A 243 -5.48 -15.96 -15.47
N CYS A 244 -4.44 -16.66 -15.88
CA CYS A 244 -4.07 -16.76 -17.30
C CYS A 244 -3.85 -18.21 -17.71
N SER A 245 -4.64 -18.70 -18.66
CA SER A 245 -4.50 -20.07 -19.21
C SER A 245 -3.54 -20.17 -20.39
N SER A 246 -2.81 -19.10 -20.72
CA SER A 246 -1.81 -19.14 -21.78
C SER A 246 -0.73 -20.18 -21.50
N THR A 247 -0.37 -20.94 -22.51
CA THR A 247 0.77 -21.87 -22.47
C THR A 247 1.97 -21.35 -23.27
N VAL A 248 1.84 -20.12 -23.82
CA VAL A 248 2.90 -19.47 -24.61
C VAL A 248 3.53 -18.27 -23.92
N HIS A 249 3.00 -17.86 -22.77
CA HIS A 249 3.65 -16.83 -21.98
C HIS A 249 4.86 -17.42 -21.24
N SER A 250 6.00 -16.75 -21.34
CA SER A 250 7.29 -17.27 -20.89
C SER A 250 7.43 -17.49 -19.39
N GLY A 251 6.59 -16.84 -18.58
CA GLY A 251 6.74 -16.79 -17.14
C GLY A 251 5.79 -17.66 -16.33
N HIS A 252 4.93 -18.44 -16.97
CA HIS A 252 4.09 -19.45 -16.32
C HIS A 252 3.75 -20.57 -17.31
N LYS A 253 3.31 -21.73 -16.80
CA LYS A 253 3.00 -22.89 -17.63
C LYS A 253 1.54 -22.95 -18.07
N GLY A 254 0.65 -22.30 -17.33
CA GLY A 254 -0.77 -22.30 -17.62
C GLY A 254 -1.62 -21.67 -16.52
N TYR A 255 -2.87 -22.08 -16.45
CA TYR A 255 -3.86 -21.50 -15.53
C TYR A 255 -3.46 -21.63 -14.06
N LEU A 256 -3.05 -22.83 -13.65
CA LEU A 256 -2.87 -23.15 -12.24
C LEU A 256 -1.70 -22.42 -11.56
N ASP A 257 -0.64 -22.14 -12.27
CA ASP A 257 0.55 -21.46 -11.73
C ASP A 257 0.58 -19.95 -12.05
N SER A 258 -0.30 -19.49 -12.92
CA SER A 258 -0.25 -18.14 -13.50
C SER A 258 -0.29 -17.02 -12.46
N GLN A 259 -1.21 -17.06 -11.48
CA GLN A 259 -1.32 -16.00 -10.47
C GLN A 259 -0.15 -16.02 -9.50
N TRP A 260 0.33 -17.22 -9.11
CA TRP A 260 1.51 -17.37 -8.29
C TRP A 260 2.75 -16.75 -8.93
N LYS A 261 2.95 -17.00 -10.23
CA LYS A 261 4.06 -16.42 -10.99
C LYS A 261 3.94 -14.90 -11.13
N GLN A 262 2.75 -14.39 -11.36
CA GLN A 262 2.50 -12.95 -11.41
C GLN A 262 2.77 -12.28 -10.06
N TRP A 263 2.24 -12.86 -8.97
CA TRP A 263 2.48 -12.36 -7.62
C TRP A 263 3.96 -12.35 -7.25
N ASN A 264 4.71 -13.40 -7.60
CA ASN A 264 6.14 -13.47 -7.35
C ASN A 264 6.91 -12.36 -8.06
N ARG A 265 6.55 -12.05 -9.32
CA ARG A 265 7.18 -10.94 -10.06
C ARG A 265 6.91 -9.59 -9.43
N ILE A 266 5.67 -9.33 -9.04
CA ILE A 266 5.27 -8.09 -8.37
C ILE A 266 6.00 -7.97 -7.03
N SER A 267 5.96 -9.03 -6.22
CA SER A 267 6.60 -9.09 -4.91
C SER A 267 8.10 -8.86 -4.98
N SER A 268 8.78 -9.50 -5.94
CA SER A 268 10.21 -9.31 -6.17
C SER A 268 10.55 -7.88 -6.56
N PHE A 269 9.69 -7.23 -7.34
CA PHE A 269 9.89 -5.83 -7.71
C PHE A 269 9.73 -4.90 -6.50
N TYR A 270 8.72 -5.10 -5.66
CA TYR A 270 8.53 -4.29 -4.46
C TYR A 270 9.65 -4.47 -3.44
N GLN A 271 10.12 -5.72 -3.23
CA GLN A 271 11.30 -5.98 -2.40
C GLN A 271 12.55 -5.27 -2.95
N TRP A 272 12.72 -5.27 -4.28
CA TRP A 272 13.80 -4.51 -4.92
C TRP A 272 13.65 -3.00 -4.67
N CYS A 273 12.44 -2.45 -4.77
CA CYS A 273 12.19 -1.04 -4.45
C CYS A 273 12.59 -0.72 -3.01
N ARG A 274 12.18 -1.54 -2.05
CA ARG A 274 12.56 -1.36 -0.64
C ARG A 274 14.07 -1.42 -0.43
N ALA A 275 14.73 -2.37 -1.05
CA ALA A 275 16.19 -2.50 -0.98
C ALA A 275 16.93 -1.29 -1.58
N LYS A 276 16.28 -0.56 -2.49
CA LYS A 276 16.79 0.70 -3.09
C LYS A 276 16.34 1.95 -2.35
N GLY A 277 15.59 1.83 -1.26
CA GLY A 277 15.08 2.97 -0.51
C GLY A 277 13.92 3.70 -1.20
N ILE A 278 13.21 3.05 -2.11
CA ILE A 278 12.04 3.60 -2.79
C ILE A 278 10.82 3.38 -1.91
N TYR A 279 10.12 4.45 -1.57
CA TYR A 279 8.85 4.41 -0.84
C TYR A 279 7.75 3.80 -1.71
N LEU A 280 6.95 2.90 -1.12
CA LEU A 280 5.91 2.16 -1.83
C LEU A 280 4.51 2.58 -1.37
N ASN A 281 3.82 3.36 -2.18
CA ASN A 281 2.40 3.65 -2.03
C ASN A 281 1.59 2.66 -2.87
N VAL A 282 1.54 1.40 -2.40
CA VAL A 282 0.94 0.26 -3.11
C VAL A 282 -0.06 -0.46 -2.20
N PRO A 283 -0.92 -1.35 -2.72
CA PRO A 283 -1.91 -2.05 -1.92
C PRO A 283 -1.33 -2.77 -0.71
N ASP A 284 -2.09 -2.78 0.38
CA ASP A 284 -1.73 -3.39 1.66
C ASP A 284 -1.56 -4.91 1.61
N TRP A 285 -2.03 -5.58 0.57
CA TRP A 285 -1.80 -7.01 0.32
C TRP A 285 -0.32 -7.38 0.23
N TYR A 286 0.51 -6.42 -0.16
CA TYR A 286 1.96 -6.59 -0.29
C TYR A 286 2.70 -6.12 0.97
N PHE A 287 2.08 -6.27 2.14
CA PHE A 287 2.64 -5.76 3.40
C PHE A 287 4.03 -6.30 3.72
N LEU A 288 4.31 -7.57 3.45
CA LEU A 288 5.65 -8.15 3.64
C LEU A 288 6.63 -7.77 2.52
N MET A 289 6.15 -7.18 1.43
CA MET A 289 6.96 -6.76 0.29
C MET A 289 7.31 -5.27 0.34
N GLY A 290 6.83 -4.56 1.36
CA GLY A 290 7.16 -3.17 1.60
C GLY A 290 6.02 -2.19 1.42
N SER A 291 4.77 -2.63 1.24
CA SER A 291 3.62 -1.73 1.16
C SER A 291 3.51 -0.86 2.42
N ASN A 292 3.41 0.44 2.22
CA ASN A 292 3.26 1.43 3.28
C ASN A 292 1.80 1.75 3.62
N LYS A 293 0.83 1.27 2.85
CA LYS A 293 -0.60 1.50 3.11
C LYS A 293 -1.20 0.62 4.21
N THR A 294 -0.53 -0.46 4.56
CA THR A 294 -0.91 -1.35 5.67
C THR A 294 -0.53 -0.66 6.98
N PRO A 295 -1.25 -0.69 7.97
CA PRO A 295 -2.51 -1.23 8.48
C PRO A 295 -3.56 -0.15 8.71
N MET A 296 -3.50 0.93 8.00
CA MET A 296 -4.27 2.12 8.33
C MET A 296 -5.76 1.95 8.05
N GLY A 297 -6.14 0.92 7.25
CA GLY A 297 -7.52 0.52 7.05
C GLY A 297 -8.42 1.56 6.40
N TYR A 298 -7.85 2.52 5.67
CA TYR A 298 -8.62 3.58 5.05
C TYR A 298 -9.18 3.15 3.72
N VAL A 299 -10.41 3.54 3.51
CA VAL A 299 -11.08 3.36 2.24
C VAL A 299 -10.91 4.60 1.37
N GLU A 300 -10.83 4.38 0.08
CA GLU A 300 -10.77 5.41 -0.93
C GLU A 300 -12.15 6.08 -1.09
N THR A 301 -12.56 6.81 -0.06
CA THR A 301 -13.84 7.52 0.03
C THR A 301 -13.62 9.03 0.10
N ASN A 302 -14.67 9.78 0.14
CA ASN A 302 -14.74 11.22 0.43
C ASN A 302 -14.40 12.17 -0.72
N TRP A 303 -13.95 11.71 -1.87
CA TRP A 303 -13.55 12.60 -2.98
C TRP A 303 -14.71 13.18 -3.81
N SER A 304 -15.90 12.58 -3.72
CA SER A 304 -17.10 13.05 -4.43
C SER A 304 -18.23 13.50 -3.50
N LEU A 305 -18.01 13.43 -2.19
CA LEU A 305 -19.01 13.85 -1.21
C LEU A 305 -18.97 15.37 -1.00
N PRO A 306 -20.10 16.00 -0.71
CA PRO A 306 -20.12 17.38 -0.22
C PRO A 306 -19.25 17.54 1.05
N ARG A 307 -18.63 18.73 1.21
CA ARG A 307 -17.71 19.01 2.33
C ARG A 307 -18.26 18.62 3.70
N SER A 308 -19.52 18.92 3.98
CA SER A 308 -20.17 18.54 5.25
C SER A 308 -20.22 17.04 5.49
N TYR A 309 -20.49 16.27 4.47
CA TYR A 309 -20.47 14.79 4.57
C TYR A 309 -19.05 14.23 4.65
N GLN A 310 -18.09 14.85 3.96
CA GLN A 310 -16.69 14.45 4.05
C GLN A 310 -16.18 14.45 5.49
N GLU A 311 -16.52 15.47 6.28
CA GLU A 311 -16.11 15.58 7.67
C GLU A 311 -16.70 14.49 8.57
N ILE A 312 -17.96 14.10 8.32
CA ILE A 312 -18.66 13.06 9.08
C ILE A 312 -18.06 11.69 8.74
N ILE A 313 -18.00 11.37 7.46
CA ILE A 313 -17.49 10.07 6.98
C ILE A 313 -16.00 9.92 7.31
N GLU A 314 -15.21 10.97 7.25
CA GLU A 314 -13.82 10.96 7.64
C GLU A 314 -13.65 10.53 9.10
N ARG A 315 -14.40 11.13 10.03
CA ARG A 315 -14.35 10.74 11.45
C ARG A 315 -14.77 9.28 11.65
N GLN A 316 -15.82 8.84 10.94
CA GLN A 316 -16.26 7.45 10.99
C GLN A 316 -15.17 6.50 10.47
N ASN A 317 -14.58 6.81 9.33
CA ASN A 317 -13.50 5.98 8.74
C ASN A 317 -12.24 5.96 9.63
N ILE A 318 -11.91 7.07 10.30
CA ILE A 318 -10.80 7.11 11.26
C ILE A 318 -11.11 6.20 12.44
N TYR A 319 -12.31 6.25 12.99
CA TYR A 319 -12.74 5.39 14.08
C TYR A 319 -12.69 3.92 13.69
N ASP A 320 -13.28 3.56 12.56
CA ASP A 320 -13.29 2.19 12.05
C ASP A 320 -11.88 1.69 11.75
N GLY A 321 -11.03 2.51 11.13
CA GLY A 321 -9.63 2.19 10.84
C GLY A 321 -8.75 2.07 12.08
N THR A 322 -9.11 2.75 13.17
CA THR A 322 -8.40 2.66 14.46
C THR A 322 -8.67 1.32 15.14
N TRP A 323 -9.93 0.88 15.14
CA TRP A 323 -10.39 -0.29 15.89
C TRP A 323 -10.61 -1.54 15.03
N GLN A 324 -10.82 -1.34 13.75
CA GLN A 324 -11.03 -2.43 12.78
C GLN A 324 -10.13 -2.21 11.58
N LYS A 325 -9.09 -3.00 11.46
CA LYS A 325 -8.34 -3.00 10.21
C LYS A 325 -9.23 -3.52 9.09
N THR A 326 -9.48 -2.66 8.12
CA THR A 326 -10.12 -3.04 6.87
C THR A 326 -9.03 -3.14 5.81
N PRO A 327 -8.79 -4.30 5.21
CA PRO A 327 -7.89 -4.39 4.06
C PRO A 327 -8.36 -3.42 3.00
N SER A 328 -7.52 -2.47 2.63
CA SER A 328 -7.86 -1.51 1.60
C SER A 328 -6.61 -1.06 0.85
N MET A 329 -6.82 -0.67 -0.39
CA MET A 329 -5.83 0.08 -1.15
C MET A 329 -5.88 1.57 -0.81
N GLY A 330 -6.79 1.92 0.10
CA GLY A 330 -7.22 3.26 0.31
C GLY A 330 -6.34 4.03 1.27
N PHE A 331 -6.43 5.29 1.09
CA PHE A 331 -6.03 6.33 1.99
C PHE A 331 -7.12 7.40 1.94
N MET A 332 -7.15 8.28 2.92
CA MET A 332 -8.17 9.33 2.95
C MET A 332 -7.84 10.40 1.91
N PHE A 333 -8.75 10.62 0.97
CA PHE A 333 -8.62 11.73 0.04
C PHE A 333 -9.02 13.06 0.67
N VAL A 334 -8.20 14.06 0.42
CA VAL A 334 -8.49 15.46 0.68
C VAL A 334 -8.51 16.19 -0.67
N PRO A 335 -9.68 16.30 -1.32
CA PRO A 335 -9.79 16.88 -2.64
C PRO A 335 -9.67 18.40 -2.55
N LEU A 336 -8.48 18.93 -2.78
CA LEU A 336 -8.24 20.38 -2.81
C LEU A 336 -8.92 21.03 -4.01
N THR A 337 -9.05 20.28 -5.12
CA THR A 337 -9.83 20.72 -6.29
C THR A 337 -10.85 19.68 -6.70
N GLN A 338 -11.78 20.09 -7.54
CA GLN A 338 -12.74 19.22 -8.22
C GLN A 338 -12.02 18.18 -9.06
N TYR A 339 -12.29 16.90 -8.82
CA TYR A 339 -11.53 15.83 -9.47
C TYR A 339 -12.39 14.66 -9.97
N HIS A 340 -13.06 13.93 -9.10
CA HIS A 340 -13.79 12.71 -9.44
C HIS A 340 -15.31 12.85 -9.21
N GLY A 341 -15.91 13.91 -9.70
CA GLY A 341 -17.31 14.21 -9.44
C GLY A 341 -17.52 14.99 -8.13
N GLY A 342 -18.77 15.14 -7.70
CA GLY A 342 -19.16 15.90 -6.50
C GLY A 342 -19.18 17.41 -6.72
N GLY A 343 -18.63 17.92 -7.79
CA GLY A 343 -18.67 19.34 -8.16
C GLY A 343 -18.02 20.26 -7.13
N ALA A 344 -18.34 21.55 -7.20
CA ALA A 344 -17.81 22.59 -6.30
C ALA A 344 -18.09 22.31 -4.81
N ALA A 345 -19.15 21.55 -4.49
CA ALA A 345 -19.48 21.19 -3.11
C ALA A 345 -18.49 20.16 -2.51
N ALA A 346 -17.74 19.43 -3.34
CA ALA A 346 -16.81 18.38 -2.90
C ALA A 346 -15.36 18.85 -2.81
N THR A 347 -15.01 20.02 -3.32
CA THR A 347 -13.64 20.53 -3.31
C THR A 347 -13.43 21.56 -2.20
N ILE A 348 -12.16 21.78 -1.82
CA ILE A 348 -11.80 22.83 -0.85
C ILE A 348 -11.50 24.13 -1.55
N GLU A 349 -11.04 24.11 -2.79
CA GLU A 349 -10.79 25.34 -3.57
C GLU A 349 -12.06 26.20 -3.77
N PRO A 350 -11.98 27.52 -3.62
CA PRO A 350 -10.81 28.31 -3.18
C PRO A 350 -10.50 28.05 -1.70
N LEU A 351 -9.22 27.78 -1.36
CA LEU A 351 -8.83 27.30 -0.03
C LEU A 351 -9.10 28.33 1.07
N ASN A 352 -8.90 29.60 0.78
CA ASN A 352 -9.16 30.69 1.72
C ASN A 352 -10.65 30.92 2.01
N GLU A 353 -11.54 30.54 1.09
CA GLU A 353 -12.99 30.66 1.27
C GLU A 353 -13.58 29.49 2.09
N HIS A 354 -12.86 28.37 2.15
CA HIS A 354 -13.27 27.17 2.88
C HIS A 354 -12.27 26.81 3.99
N LEU A 355 -11.70 27.80 4.62
CA LEU A 355 -10.63 27.64 5.59
C LEU A 355 -11.02 26.75 6.78
N ASP A 356 -12.22 26.92 7.32
CA ASP A 356 -12.74 26.13 8.45
C ASP A 356 -12.86 24.65 8.10
N HIS A 357 -13.33 24.35 6.88
CA HIS A 357 -13.40 22.98 6.40
C HIS A 357 -12.00 22.39 6.20
N TYR A 358 -11.09 23.15 5.59
CA TYR A 358 -9.71 22.69 5.39
C TYR A 358 -9.01 22.42 6.72
N GLU A 359 -9.18 23.32 7.70
CA GLU A 359 -8.66 23.12 9.05
C GLU A 359 -9.23 21.87 9.70
N THR A 360 -10.54 21.67 9.60
CA THR A 360 -11.19 20.46 10.13
C THR A 360 -10.60 19.19 9.54
N ARG A 361 -10.35 19.15 8.24
CA ARG A 361 -9.71 18.02 7.57
C ARG A 361 -8.26 17.80 8.05
N LEU A 362 -7.46 18.85 8.14
CA LEU A 362 -6.09 18.78 8.67
C LEU A 362 -6.08 18.29 10.12
N ARG A 363 -6.93 18.86 10.96
CA ARG A 363 -7.06 18.49 12.37
C ARG A 363 -7.43 17.03 12.57
N ASN A 364 -8.45 16.55 11.88
CA ASN A 364 -8.91 15.17 12.01
C ASN A 364 -7.82 14.19 11.57
N LEU A 365 -7.22 14.40 10.40
CA LEU A 365 -6.27 13.48 9.80
C LEU A 365 -4.91 13.52 10.49
N PHE A 366 -4.38 14.70 10.77
CA PHE A 366 -3.09 14.83 11.46
C PHE A 366 -3.21 14.46 12.94
N GLY A 367 -4.32 14.80 13.59
CA GLY A 367 -4.59 14.40 14.97
C GLY A 367 -4.67 12.89 15.15
N ALA A 368 -5.29 12.20 14.21
CA ALA A 368 -5.38 10.73 14.22
C ALA A 368 -4.14 10.01 13.65
N GLY A 369 -3.18 10.74 13.09
CA GLY A 369 -2.01 10.14 12.45
C GLY A 369 -2.28 9.41 11.14
N VAL A 370 -3.39 9.76 10.48
CA VAL A 370 -3.85 9.11 9.25
C VAL A 370 -2.98 9.45 8.07
N GLN A 371 -2.73 8.48 7.20
CA GLN A 371 -2.20 8.76 5.88
C GLN A 371 -3.29 9.41 5.03
N ALA A 372 -3.04 10.62 4.55
CA ALA A 372 -3.96 11.38 3.73
C ALA A 372 -3.33 11.77 2.40
N CYS A 373 -4.17 11.79 1.37
CA CYS A 373 -3.83 12.21 0.03
C CYS A 373 -4.36 13.61 -0.22
N TYR A 374 -3.52 14.62 -0.03
CA TYR A 374 -3.84 16.00 -0.36
C TYR A 374 -3.68 16.21 -1.87
N ARG A 375 -4.80 16.16 -2.59
CA ARG A 375 -4.82 16.11 -4.04
C ARG A 375 -5.29 17.42 -4.65
N GLY A 376 -4.42 18.11 -5.36
CA GLY A 376 -4.74 19.36 -6.04
C GLY A 376 -3.51 20.06 -6.63
N PRO A 377 -3.68 21.27 -7.18
CA PRO A 377 -2.59 22.04 -7.77
C PRO A 377 -1.74 22.76 -6.72
N ARG A 378 -2.26 22.94 -5.50
CA ARG A 378 -1.60 23.70 -4.44
C ARG A 378 -2.11 23.28 -3.06
N LEU A 379 -1.27 23.49 -2.04
CA LEU A 379 -1.60 23.26 -0.63
C LEU A 379 -2.15 24.53 0.05
N TYR A 380 -1.86 25.69 -0.48
CA TYR A 380 -2.32 26.97 0.02
C TYR A 380 -2.40 28.00 -1.12
N ASP A 381 -3.29 28.97 -0.98
CA ASP A 381 -3.54 30.08 -1.91
C ASP A 381 -3.25 31.45 -1.30
N THR A 382 -3.22 31.55 0.04
CA THR A 382 -2.92 32.77 0.78
C THR A 382 -1.91 32.49 1.89
N GLU A 383 -1.33 33.55 2.46
CA GLU A 383 -0.45 33.43 3.62
C GLU A 383 -1.18 32.92 4.86
N GLN A 384 -2.47 33.22 5.01
CA GLN A 384 -3.29 32.67 6.08
C GLN A 384 -3.42 31.16 5.96
N THR A 385 -3.78 30.67 4.77
CA THR A 385 -3.87 29.22 4.49
C THR A 385 -2.52 28.53 4.68
N ARG A 386 -1.42 29.16 4.22
CA ARG A 386 -0.08 28.64 4.40
C ARG A 386 0.27 28.44 5.87
N ARG A 387 -0.01 29.43 6.72
CA ARG A 387 0.24 29.34 8.18
C ARG A 387 -0.58 28.26 8.82
N LEU A 388 -1.85 28.14 8.43
CA LEU A 388 -2.76 27.10 8.94
C LEU A 388 -2.20 25.70 8.63
N VAL A 389 -1.84 25.43 7.39
CA VAL A 389 -1.27 24.13 6.98
C VAL A 389 0.01 23.85 7.73
N ALA A 390 0.94 24.80 7.79
CA ALA A 390 2.22 24.65 8.49
C ALA A 390 2.03 24.38 9.99
N GLN A 391 1.04 24.99 10.64
CA GLN A 391 0.73 24.77 12.05
C GLN A 391 0.30 23.32 12.30
N TRP A 392 -0.61 22.78 11.52
CA TRP A 392 -1.08 21.41 11.68
C TRP A 392 -0.01 20.37 11.31
N VAL A 393 0.83 20.65 10.32
CA VAL A 393 1.99 19.82 10.00
C VAL A 393 2.96 19.77 11.17
N SER A 394 3.28 20.91 11.76
CA SER A 394 4.14 21.01 12.95
C SER A 394 3.56 20.24 14.13
N TYR A 395 2.27 20.38 14.40
CA TYR A 395 1.56 19.60 15.41
C TYR A 395 1.72 18.10 15.19
N ARG A 396 1.44 17.61 13.97
CA ARG A 396 1.63 16.19 13.64
C ARG A 396 3.06 15.71 13.88
N GLN A 397 4.04 16.47 13.43
CA GLN A 397 5.45 16.09 13.58
C GLN A 397 5.86 15.99 15.06
N THR A 398 5.33 16.87 15.89
CA THR A 398 5.58 16.86 17.36
C THR A 398 4.86 15.70 18.03
N THR A 399 3.59 15.49 17.76
CA THR A 399 2.79 14.43 18.40
C THR A 399 3.15 13.02 17.93
N SER A 400 3.59 12.85 16.68
CA SER A 400 4.07 11.54 16.21
C SER A 400 5.28 11.02 17.00
N LEU A 401 6.05 11.92 17.64
CA LEU A 401 7.13 11.53 18.55
C LEU A 401 6.59 10.99 19.87
N LEU A 402 5.50 11.55 20.40
CA LEU A 402 4.87 11.10 21.66
C LEU A 402 4.21 9.73 21.49
N TYR A 403 3.47 9.52 20.42
CA TYR A 403 2.86 8.21 20.11
C TYR A 403 3.88 7.07 19.96
N ARG A 404 5.13 7.37 19.61
CA ARG A 404 6.21 6.38 19.49
C ARG A 404 6.84 6.01 20.83
N ILE A 405 6.76 6.89 21.81
CA ILE A 405 7.35 6.69 23.14
C ILE A 405 6.45 5.83 24.01
N ASP A 406 5.13 6.04 23.98
CA ASP A 406 4.18 5.38 24.90
C ASP A 406 3.88 3.91 24.56
N HIS A 407 4.26 3.43 23.38
CA HIS A 407 3.97 2.07 22.95
C HIS A 407 5.20 1.13 22.91
N GLY A 408 6.24 1.44 23.69
CA GLY A 408 7.32 0.49 24.02
C GLY A 408 8.18 0.02 22.84
N GLY A 409 8.12 0.69 21.71
CA GLY A 409 8.98 0.42 20.56
C GLY A 409 9.90 1.58 20.28
N GLY A 410 11.12 1.54 20.83
CA GLY A 410 12.12 2.57 20.65
C GLY A 410 12.61 2.71 19.21
N CYS A 411 11.80 3.29 18.36
CA CYS A 411 12.25 3.76 17.06
C CYS A 411 12.69 5.21 17.21
N LYS A 412 13.95 5.41 17.59
CA LYS A 412 14.55 6.74 17.52
C LYS A 412 14.62 7.14 16.06
N ARG A 413 14.02 8.28 15.68
CA ARG A 413 14.32 8.93 14.40
C ARG A 413 15.84 9.00 14.27
N ALA A 414 16.39 8.29 13.28
CA ALA A 414 17.77 8.56 12.89
C ALA A 414 17.81 10.03 12.45
N ARG A 415 18.60 10.84 13.14
CA ARG A 415 18.89 12.20 12.69
C ARG A 415 19.29 12.12 11.24
N GLN A 416 18.56 12.84 10.41
CA GLN A 416 18.83 12.99 9.00
C GLN A 416 20.31 13.36 8.82
N ARG A 417 21.12 12.43 8.36
CA ARG A 417 22.42 12.79 7.79
C ARG A 417 22.12 13.49 6.48
N ARG A 418 22.64 14.70 6.32
CA ARG A 418 22.54 15.44 5.06
C ARG A 418 22.91 14.51 3.90
N GLY A 419 21.97 14.23 3.02
CA GLY A 419 22.18 13.42 1.81
C GLY A 419 21.29 12.19 1.63
N SER A 420 20.39 11.83 2.57
CA SER A 420 19.40 10.75 2.33
C SER A 420 18.00 11.24 2.71
N PRO A 421 17.07 11.28 1.76
CA PRO A 421 15.69 11.67 2.03
C PRO A 421 14.85 10.56 2.70
N TYR A 422 15.44 9.44 3.09
CA TYR A 422 14.73 8.29 3.61
C TYR A 422 14.93 8.07 5.09
N PHE A 423 13.83 7.77 5.75
CA PHE A 423 13.82 7.20 7.10
C PHE A 423 14.24 5.73 7.02
N VAL A 424 15.50 5.43 7.26
CA VAL A 424 15.91 4.06 7.55
C VAL A 424 15.53 3.77 9.00
N ALA A 425 14.47 3.02 9.21
CA ALA A 425 14.22 2.40 10.50
C ALA A 425 15.34 1.37 10.75
N ARG A 426 16.33 1.70 11.53
CA ARG A 426 17.23 0.69 12.08
C ARG A 426 16.43 -0.09 13.12
N LEU A 427 16.20 -1.36 12.84
CA LEU A 427 15.85 -2.32 13.87
C LEU A 427 17.00 -2.34 14.88
N TYR A 428 16.74 -1.92 16.10
CA TYR A 428 17.66 -2.17 17.18
C TYR A 428 17.58 -3.65 17.52
N ASP A 429 18.67 -4.36 17.34
CA ASP A 429 18.88 -5.69 17.88
C ASP A 429 18.80 -5.59 19.41
N SER A 430 17.86 -6.28 20.01
CA SER A 430 17.66 -6.31 21.46
C SER A 430 18.73 -7.10 22.21
N THR A 431 19.81 -7.46 21.53
CA THR A 431 20.93 -8.23 22.14
C THR A 431 22.04 -7.38 22.72
N GLU A 432 22.06 -6.06 22.52
CA GLU A 432 23.08 -5.17 23.12
C GLU A 432 22.53 -4.35 24.29
N ASN A 433 21.97 -4.99 25.31
CA ASN A 433 21.83 -4.34 26.63
C ASN A 433 21.87 -5.35 27.76
N LYS A 434 22.98 -6.05 27.87
CA LYS A 434 23.45 -6.64 29.13
C LYS A 434 24.82 -6.04 29.41
N ASP A 435 24.83 -4.88 30.00
CA ASP A 435 25.81 -4.45 30.99
C ASP A 435 25.71 -2.93 31.17
N SER A 436 24.95 -2.54 32.16
CA SER A 436 25.27 -1.42 33.05
C SER A 436 24.24 -1.43 34.18
N GLY A 437 24.56 -2.18 35.19
CA GLY A 437 23.96 -1.98 36.50
C GLY A 437 24.37 -0.61 37.02
N LYS A 438 23.38 0.23 37.21
CA LYS A 438 23.36 1.21 38.32
C LYS A 438 21.92 1.59 38.61
N ARG A 439 21.55 1.27 39.86
CA ARG A 439 20.33 1.75 40.51
C ARG A 439 20.35 3.29 40.56
N LEU A 440 19.25 3.86 40.27
CA LEU A 440 18.52 4.82 41.11
C LEU A 440 17.10 4.90 40.60
#